data_3a808b4e30212da9fba3832cf80dc736
#
_entry.id   3a808b4e30212da9fba3832cf80dc736
#
_cell.length_a   1.000
_cell.length_b   1.000
_cell.length_c   1.000
_cell.angle_alpha   90.00
_cell.angle_beta   90.00
_cell.angle_gamma   90.00
#
_symmetry.space_group_name_H-M   'P 1'
#
loop_
_entity.id
_entity.type
_entity.pdbx_description
1 polymer ?
#
loop_
_entity_poly.entity_id
_entity_poly.type
_entity_poly.pdbx_seq_one_letter_code
_entity_poly.pdbx_strand_id
1 'polypeptide(L)'
;GLVGSEMCIRDRLGIVLHFMVRLVLLSAGGFAGNALQNIALSLGAGLFEEFFFRVLLLNVLFWGLKFILRTTLLTGLVAILTASLLFSLSHYIGNMADTFQWYSFIFRWMAGLLFTLLYFFRGFAITAYTHALYDIQVLL
;
A
#
# COMPACT_ATOMS: atom_id res chain seq x y z
N GLY A 1 32.23 0.77 4.67
CA GLY A 1 31.07 1.17 5.13
C GLY A 1 29.84 1.44 4.27
N LEU A 2 29.75 2.58 3.57
CA LEU A 2 28.48 3.01 2.93
C LEU A 2 28.09 2.22 1.66
N VAL A 3 29.04 1.67 0.93
CA VAL A 3 28.79 0.89 -0.30
C VAL A 3 28.11 -0.45 -0.04
N GLY A 4 28.32 -1.06 1.13
CA GLY A 4 27.69 -2.36 1.47
C GLY A 4 26.21 -2.25 1.86
N SER A 5 25.81 -1.13 2.47
CA SER A 5 24.41 -0.91 2.88
C SER A 5 23.51 -0.58 1.70
N GLU A 6 24.00 0.17 0.72
CA GLU A 6 23.22 0.52 -0.48
C GLU A 6 23.00 -0.69 -1.41
N MET A 7 23.99 -1.57 -1.51
CA MET A 7 23.87 -2.82 -2.27
C MET A 7 22.83 -3.76 -1.65
N CYS A 8 22.82 -3.86 -0.31
CA CYS A 8 21.86 -4.69 0.42
C CYS A 8 20.41 -4.17 0.30
N ILE A 9 20.22 -2.85 0.22
CA ILE A 9 18.88 -2.24 0.02
C ILE A 9 18.40 -2.47 -1.40
N ARG A 10 19.26 -2.33 -2.41
CA ARG A 10 18.93 -2.59 -3.82
C ARG A 10 18.57 -4.04 -4.07
N ASP A 11 19.30 -4.98 -3.49
CA ASP A 11 19.03 -6.41 -3.63
C ASP A 11 17.72 -6.81 -2.93
N ARG A 12 17.45 -6.27 -1.74
CA ARG A 12 16.18 -6.49 -1.04
C ARG A 12 14.99 -5.90 -1.80
N LEU A 13 15.14 -4.71 -2.36
CA LEU A 13 14.08 -4.08 -3.18
C LEU A 13 13.83 -4.89 -4.46
N GLY A 14 14.87 -5.39 -5.11
CA GLY A 14 14.76 -6.24 -6.29
C GLY A 14 14.04 -7.56 -6.00
N ILE A 15 14.34 -8.20 -4.87
CA ILE A 15 13.69 -9.44 -4.43
C ILE A 15 12.21 -9.20 -4.13
N VAL A 16 11.89 -8.12 -3.41
CA VAL A 16 10.51 -7.73 -3.08
C VAL A 16 9.73 -7.44 -4.35
N LEU A 17 10.29 -6.65 -5.27
CA LEU A 17 9.65 -6.32 -6.54
C LEU A 17 9.41 -7.57 -7.40
N HIS A 18 10.41 -8.46 -7.50
CA HIS A 18 10.28 -9.72 -8.24
C HIS A 18 9.18 -10.62 -7.64
N PHE A 19 9.13 -10.72 -6.31
CA PHE A 19 8.11 -11.50 -5.61
C PHE A 19 6.71 -10.89 -5.79
N MET A 20 6.58 -9.56 -5.74
CA MET A 20 5.33 -8.84 -6.00
C MET A 20 4.83 -9.04 -7.44
N VAL A 21 5.71 -8.91 -8.44
CA VAL A 21 5.36 -9.15 -9.85
C VAL A 21 4.92 -10.60 -10.05
N ARG A 22 5.59 -11.56 -9.42
CA ARG A 22 5.17 -12.98 -9.47
C ARG A 22 3.81 -13.21 -8.83
N LEU A 23 3.52 -12.61 -7.67
CA LEU A 23 2.21 -12.72 -7.01
C LEU A 23 1.10 -12.13 -7.88
N VAL A 24 1.32 -10.97 -8.49
CA VAL A 24 0.36 -10.34 -9.42
C VAL A 24 0.15 -11.21 -10.66
N LEU A 25 1.21 -11.78 -11.22
CA LEU A 25 1.10 -12.68 -12.38
C LEU A 25 0.39 -14.00 -12.04
N LEU A 26 0.63 -14.55 -10.84
CA LEU A 26 -0.07 -15.75 -10.35
C LEU A 26 -1.56 -15.48 -10.10
N SER A 27 -1.91 -14.27 -9.63
CA SER A 27 -3.31 -13.87 -9.44
C SER A 27 -4.04 -13.61 -10.75
N ALA A 28 -3.33 -13.17 -11.81
CA ALA A 28 -3.89 -12.99 -13.16
C ALA A 28 -4.12 -14.31 -13.92
N GLY A 29 -3.52 -15.41 -13.49
CA GLY A 29 -3.60 -16.72 -14.12
C GLY A 29 -4.72 -17.61 -13.58
N GLY A 30 -5.98 -17.17 -13.64
CA GLY A 30 -7.22 -17.97 -13.65
C GLY A 30 -7.29 -19.25 -12.80
N PHE A 31 -7.06 -19.20 -11.49
CA PHE A 31 -7.37 -20.30 -10.58
C PHE A 31 -8.80 -20.18 -10.04
N ALA A 32 -9.60 -21.22 -10.19
CA ALA A 32 -10.97 -21.27 -9.69
C ALA A 32 -11.03 -21.16 -8.16
N GLY A 33 -11.78 -20.20 -7.68
CA GLY A 33 -12.31 -19.85 -6.37
C GLY A 33 -12.03 -20.68 -5.11
N ASN A 34 -10.78 -21.03 -4.81
CA ASN A 34 -10.40 -21.74 -3.59
C ASN A 34 -9.80 -20.79 -2.54
N ALA A 35 -9.90 -21.14 -1.26
CA ALA A 35 -9.34 -20.37 -0.14
C ALA A 35 -7.86 -19.98 -0.35
N LEU A 36 -7.07 -20.85 -0.99
CA LEU A 36 -5.67 -20.57 -1.33
C LEU A 36 -5.52 -19.37 -2.30
N GLN A 37 -6.43 -19.24 -3.26
CA GLN A 37 -6.44 -18.10 -4.19
C GLN A 37 -6.77 -16.80 -3.47
N ASN A 38 -7.77 -16.80 -2.60
CA ASN A 38 -8.13 -15.62 -1.81
C ASN A 38 -6.96 -15.17 -0.92
N ILE A 39 -6.27 -16.11 -0.28
CA ILE A 39 -5.07 -15.83 0.51
C ILE A 39 -3.96 -15.23 -0.38
N ALA A 40 -3.70 -15.82 -1.54
CA ALA A 40 -2.67 -15.31 -2.44
C ALA A 40 -3.00 -13.90 -2.98
N LEU A 41 -4.27 -13.64 -3.29
CA LEU A 41 -4.76 -12.33 -3.74
C LEU A 41 -4.63 -11.29 -2.62
N SER A 42 -5.06 -11.62 -1.40
CA SER A 42 -4.96 -10.73 -0.24
C SER A 42 -3.50 -10.38 0.10
N LEU A 43 -2.60 -11.37 0.07
CA LEU A 43 -1.17 -11.12 0.26
C LEU A 43 -0.59 -10.23 -0.84
N GLY A 44 -0.96 -10.50 -2.10
CA GLY A 44 -0.51 -9.72 -3.25
C GLY A 44 -1.03 -8.28 -3.21
N ALA A 45 -2.33 -8.11 -2.95
CA ALA A 45 -2.97 -6.80 -2.86
C ALA A 45 -2.40 -5.98 -1.71
N GLY A 46 -2.36 -6.53 -0.49
CA GLY A 46 -1.83 -5.84 0.68
C GLY A 46 -0.37 -5.39 0.50
N LEU A 47 0.48 -6.24 -0.09
CA LEU A 47 1.88 -5.86 -0.40
C LEU A 47 1.95 -4.77 -1.48
N PHE A 48 1.21 -4.93 -2.57
CA PHE A 48 1.23 -3.99 -3.69
C PHE A 48 0.68 -2.62 -3.28
N GLU A 49 -0.47 -2.59 -2.61
CA GLU A 49 -1.12 -1.35 -2.18
C GLU A 49 -0.25 -0.59 -1.18
N GLU A 50 0.32 -1.27 -0.19
CA GLU A 50 1.22 -0.63 0.77
C GLU A 50 2.50 -0.10 0.11
N PHE A 51 3.06 -0.82 -0.85
CA PHE A 51 4.21 -0.34 -1.61
C PHE A 51 3.85 0.90 -2.43
N PHE A 52 2.73 0.85 -3.17
CA PHE A 52 2.30 1.95 -4.03
C PHE A 52 1.94 3.20 -3.21
N PHE A 53 1.12 3.06 -2.18
CA PHE A 53 0.60 4.22 -1.44
C PHE A 53 1.59 4.77 -0.42
N ARG A 54 2.38 3.94 0.26
CA ARG A 54 3.30 4.37 1.34
C ARG A 54 4.72 4.59 0.87
N VAL A 55 5.24 3.72 -0.01
CA VAL A 55 6.61 3.89 -0.48
C VAL A 55 6.69 4.84 -1.67
N LEU A 56 5.81 4.74 -2.67
CA LEU A 56 5.85 5.59 -3.85
C LEU A 56 5.05 6.88 -3.67
N LEU A 57 3.73 6.78 -3.57
CA LEU A 57 2.83 7.93 -3.63
C LEU A 57 3.07 8.93 -2.50
N LEU A 58 3.20 8.45 -1.25
CA LEU A 58 3.44 9.32 -0.10
C LEU A 58 4.74 10.11 -0.25
N ASN A 59 5.82 9.50 -0.74
CA ASN A 59 7.08 10.18 -1.00
C ASN A 59 6.98 11.18 -2.15
N VAL A 60 6.32 10.83 -3.25
CA VAL A 60 6.08 11.75 -4.37
C VAL A 60 5.28 12.96 -3.94
N LEU A 61 4.21 12.75 -3.17
CA LEU A 61 3.40 13.83 -2.61
C LEU A 61 4.21 14.71 -1.66
N PHE A 62 4.98 14.10 -0.75
CA PHE A 62 5.79 14.85 0.20
C PHE A 62 6.81 15.75 -0.52
N TRP A 63 7.55 15.20 -1.47
CA TRP A 63 8.55 15.98 -2.22
C TRP A 63 7.90 17.02 -3.13
N GLY A 64 6.81 16.68 -3.82
CA GLY A 64 6.06 17.63 -4.66
C GLY A 64 5.48 18.80 -3.86
N LEU A 65 4.84 18.51 -2.74
CA LEU A 65 4.25 19.54 -1.87
C LEU A 65 5.31 20.39 -1.17
N LYS A 66 6.51 19.86 -0.94
CA LYS A 66 7.60 20.61 -0.30
C LYS A 66 8.05 21.82 -1.11
N PHE A 67 7.87 21.79 -2.43
CA PHE A 67 8.12 22.97 -3.28
C PHE A 67 7.10 24.11 -3.03
N ILE A 68 5.88 23.76 -2.61
CA ILE A 68 4.77 24.70 -2.40
C ILE A 68 4.68 25.09 -0.93
N LEU A 69 4.75 24.09 -0.04
CA LEU A 69 4.61 24.26 1.41
C LEU A 69 6.00 24.36 2.05
N ARG A 70 6.32 25.52 2.60
CA ARG A 70 7.66 25.78 3.17
C ARG A 70 7.95 25.04 4.48
N THR A 71 6.92 24.60 5.20
CA THR A 71 7.06 23.94 6.50
C THR A 71 6.96 22.41 6.35
N THR A 72 7.95 21.71 6.85
CA THR A 72 8.05 20.24 6.75
C THR A 72 6.86 19.52 7.42
N LEU A 73 6.41 20.05 8.57
CA LEU A 73 5.28 19.48 9.30
C LEU A 73 3.98 19.54 8.50
N LEU A 74 3.65 20.73 7.96
CA LEU A 74 2.44 20.91 7.14
C LEU A 74 2.50 20.05 5.88
N THR A 75 3.65 19.99 5.22
CA THR A 75 3.88 19.14 4.06
C THR A 75 3.59 17.68 4.39
N GLY A 76 4.13 17.19 5.51
CA GLY A 76 3.89 15.81 5.96
C GLY A 76 2.43 15.52 6.22
N LEU A 77 1.74 16.40 6.96
CA LEU A 77 0.32 16.23 7.27
C LEU A 77 -0.55 16.22 6.00
N VAL A 78 -0.33 17.15 5.08
CA VAL A 78 -1.08 17.20 3.81
C VAL A 78 -0.78 15.97 2.96
N ALA A 79 0.48 15.53 2.86
CA ALA A 79 0.84 14.34 2.12
C ALA A 79 0.17 13.07 2.67
N ILE A 80 0.15 12.89 4.00
CA ILE A 80 -0.48 11.75 4.68
C ILE A 80 -1.99 11.75 4.43
N LEU A 81 -2.66 12.89 4.62
CA LEU A 81 -4.10 13.01 4.42
C LEU A 81 -4.47 12.74 2.96
N THR A 82 -3.72 13.29 2.01
CA THR A 82 -3.95 13.10 0.57
C THR A 82 -3.68 11.66 0.13
N ALA A 83 -2.57 11.07 0.55
CA ALA A 83 -2.25 9.68 0.20
C ALA A 83 -3.32 8.70 0.73
N SER A 84 -3.78 8.89 1.96
CA SER A 84 -4.84 8.08 2.56
C SER A 84 -6.20 8.29 1.88
N LEU A 85 -6.50 9.50 1.44
CA LEU A 85 -7.70 9.82 0.68
C LEU A 85 -7.68 9.13 -0.69
N LEU A 86 -6.55 9.21 -1.40
CA LEU A 86 -6.36 8.54 -2.69
C LEU A 86 -6.39 7.01 -2.56
N PHE A 87 -5.88 6.47 -1.46
CA PHE A 87 -6.03 5.05 -1.13
C PHE A 87 -7.50 4.64 -1.05
N SER A 88 -8.32 5.38 -0.32
CA SER A 88 -9.77 5.11 -0.26
C SER A 88 -10.45 5.26 -1.61
N LEU A 89 -10.13 6.32 -2.37
CA LEU A 89 -10.73 6.57 -3.69
C LEU A 89 -10.37 5.50 -4.72
N SER A 90 -9.18 4.92 -4.67
CA SER A 90 -8.72 3.91 -5.63
C SER A 90 -9.63 2.67 -5.66
N HIS A 91 -10.30 2.33 -4.56
CA HIS A 91 -11.23 1.21 -4.48
C HIS A 91 -12.55 1.43 -5.25
N TYR A 92 -12.82 2.67 -5.65
CA TYR A 92 -14.03 3.04 -6.42
C TYR A 92 -13.73 3.34 -7.88
N ILE A 93 -12.50 3.04 -8.36
CA ILE A 93 -12.05 3.31 -9.72
C ILE A 93 -11.58 2.01 -10.37
N GLY A 94 -12.03 1.75 -11.59
CA GLY A 94 -11.60 0.59 -12.38
C GLY A 94 -12.69 -0.45 -12.62
N ASN A 95 -12.34 -1.52 -13.31
CA ASN A 95 -13.29 -2.56 -13.73
C ASN A 95 -13.80 -3.45 -12.58
N MET A 96 -13.10 -3.45 -11.46
CA MET A 96 -13.45 -4.19 -10.23
C MET A 96 -13.82 -3.25 -9.08
N ALA A 97 -14.25 -2.01 -9.42
CA ALA A 97 -14.57 -1.00 -8.43
C ALA A 97 -15.82 -1.37 -7.62
N ASP A 98 -15.74 -1.11 -6.32
CA ASP A 98 -16.88 -1.23 -5.44
C ASP A 98 -17.92 -0.13 -5.73
N THR A 99 -19.19 -0.41 -5.41
CA THR A 99 -20.22 0.64 -5.40
C THR A 99 -19.93 1.64 -4.29
N PHE A 100 -19.95 2.94 -4.64
CA PHE A 100 -19.62 3.99 -3.67
C PHE A 100 -20.61 4.02 -2.51
N GLN A 101 -20.09 3.94 -1.31
CA GLN A 101 -20.84 4.11 -0.05
C GLN A 101 -20.01 4.95 0.92
N TRP A 102 -20.62 6.00 1.48
CA TRP A 102 -19.95 6.92 2.40
C TRP A 102 -19.30 6.22 3.60
N TYR A 103 -19.98 5.24 4.18
CA TYR A 103 -19.44 4.47 5.30
C TYR A 103 -18.15 3.72 4.91
N SER A 104 -18.18 2.99 3.80
CA SER A 104 -17.04 2.24 3.29
C SER A 104 -15.88 3.17 2.91
N PHE A 105 -16.19 4.31 2.29
CA PHE A 105 -15.19 5.31 1.93
C PHE A 105 -14.46 5.88 3.15
N ILE A 106 -15.21 6.32 4.18
CA ILE A 106 -14.63 6.87 5.41
C ILE A 106 -13.83 5.80 6.15
N PHE A 107 -14.36 4.58 6.23
CA PHE A 107 -13.67 3.45 6.86
C PHE A 107 -12.30 3.19 6.20
N ARG A 108 -12.25 3.10 4.86
CA ARG A 108 -11.01 2.90 4.11
C ARG A 108 -10.04 4.09 4.24
N TRP A 109 -10.56 5.29 4.28
CA TRP A 109 -9.74 6.48 4.52
C TRP A 109 -9.08 6.43 5.90
N MET A 110 -9.84 6.10 6.94
CA MET A 110 -9.32 5.90 8.30
C MET A 110 -8.30 4.76 8.37
N ALA A 111 -8.58 3.62 7.72
CA ALA A 111 -7.64 2.51 7.59
C ALA A 111 -6.35 2.97 6.90
N GLY A 112 -6.44 3.75 5.82
CA GLY A 112 -5.29 4.36 5.14
C GLY A 112 -4.44 5.22 6.07
N LEU A 113 -5.05 6.03 6.93
CA LEU A 113 -4.34 6.81 7.94
C LEU A 113 -3.64 5.91 8.97
N LEU A 114 -4.32 4.89 9.48
CA LEU A 114 -3.75 3.93 10.44
C LEU A 114 -2.57 3.16 9.85
N PHE A 115 -2.68 2.66 8.62
CA PHE A 115 -1.57 1.99 7.94
C PHE A 115 -0.41 2.94 7.67
N THR A 116 -0.66 4.21 7.37
CA THR A 116 0.41 5.21 7.22
C THR A 116 1.13 5.46 8.55
N LEU A 117 0.41 5.55 9.66
CA LEU A 117 1.02 5.64 10.99
C LEU A 117 1.82 4.38 11.33
N LEU A 118 1.27 3.20 11.05
CA LEU A 118 1.95 1.93 11.26
C LEU A 118 3.24 1.85 10.42
N TYR A 119 3.21 2.32 9.18
CA TYR A 119 4.39 2.41 8.31
C TYR A 119 5.50 3.27 8.93
N PHE A 120 5.17 4.43 9.49
CA PHE A 120 6.17 5.29 10.14
C PHE A 120 6.76 4.67 11.41
N PHE A 121 5.96 3.97 12.22
CA PHE A 121 6.43 3.41 13.47
C PHE A 121 7.07 2.03 13.34
N ARG A 122 6.64 1.20 12.41
CA ARG A 122 7.01 -0.22 12.30
C ARG A 122 7.58 -0.62 10.95
N GLY A 123 7.53 0.27 9.97
CA GLY A 123 8.07 0.05 8.62
C GLY A 123 7.15 -0.76 7.71
N PHE A 124 7.59 -0.88 6.46
CA PHE A 124 6.83 -1.45 5.36
C PHE A 124 6.33 -2.89 5.62
N ALA A 125 7.22 -3.77 6.09
CA ALA A 125 6.89 -5.19 6.22
C ALA A 125 5.72 -5.43 7.17
N ILE A 126 5.74 -4.80 8.35
CA ILE A 126 4.67 -4.96 9.35
C ILE A 126 3.36 -4.38 8.83
N THR A 127 3.40 -3.23 8.16
CA THR A 127 2.20 -2.61 7.59
C THR A 127 1.59 -3.50 6.51
N ALA A 128 2.39 -4.00 5.57
CA ALA A 128 1.92 -4.86 4.50
C ALA A 128 1.36 -6.19 5.02
N TYR A 129 1.99 -6.80 6.03
CA TYR A 129 1.45 -8.01 6.66
C TYR A 129 0.14 -7.74 7.39
N THR A 130 0.03 -6.62 8.11
CA THR A 130 -1.20 -6.27 8.83
C THR A 130 -2.35 -6.04 7.85
N HIS A 131 -2.10 -5.35 6.73
CA HIS A 131 -3.09 -5.15 5.68
C HIS A 131 -3.51 -6.49 5.06
N ALA A 132 -2.57 -7.31 4.63
CA ALA A 132 -2.85 -8.61 4.03
C ALA A 132 -3.64 -9.55 4.96
N LEU A 133 -3.30 -9.57 6.25
CA LEU A 133 -4.05 -10.35 7.25
C LEU A 133 -5.48 -9.83 7.43
N TYR A 134 -5.68 -8.52 7.40
CA TYR A 134 -7.01 -7.93 7.44
C TYR A 134 -7.84 -8.37 6.22
N ASP A 135 -7.28 -8.29 5.02
CA ASP A 135 -7.95 -8.71 3.79
C ASP A 135 -8.30 -10.20 3.79
N ILE A 136 -7.39 -11.05 4.26
CA ILE A 136 -7.66 -12.49 4.43
C ILE A 136 -8.85 -12.69 5.37
N GLN A 137 -8.90 -11.95 6.48
CA GLN A 137 -9.97 -12.08 7.47
C GLN A 137 -11.33 -11.62 6.93
N VAL A 138 -11.34 -10.68 6.01
CA VAL A 138 -12.58 -10.18 5.37
C VAL A 138 -13.06 -11.09 4.24
N LEU A 139 -12.13 -11.78 3.54
CA LEU A 139 -12.44 -12.64 2.38
C LEU A 139 -12.71 -14.11 2.74
N LEU A 140 -12.35 -14.57 3.92
CA LEU A 140 -12.66 -15.91 4.46
C LEU A 140 -13.92 -15.90 5.29
#